data_ce264e876895dd9c57f5d0e199aecd67
#
_entry.id   ce264e876895dd9c57f5d0e199aecd67
#
_cell.length_a   1.000
_cell.length_b   1.000
_cell.length_c   1.000
_cell.angle_alpha   90.00
_cell.angle_beta   90.00
_cell.angle_gamma   90.00
#
_symmetry.space_group_name_H-M   'P 1'
#
loop_
_entity.id
_entity.type
_entity.pdbx_description
1 polymer ?
#
loop_
_entity_poly.entity_id
_entity_poly.type
_entity_poly.pdbx_seq_one_letter_code
_entity_poly.pdbx_strand_id
1 'polypeptide(L)'
;MGSFQYTVMPFGLKNAPAIFSRVVISAFKEYIHKLLEVYFDDWTIFGLLKDHITSLRLMLDKCRQHQISLNFKKCVFCAPFGILLGHIVCKQGLMMDPAKIAIIVNLPPPTSVRQLRTTLGHTGYYRKFIKGYAQITAPMEKQLKKDIKFEWTPECQASLDILKEKMVTAPILVFPDWNKEFHVHVDASSITLGIVLAQSGEGNIDHPISFASRKLSTAEKNYTMTEREGLAMVYALQKF
;
A
#
# COMPACT_ATOMS: atom_id res chain seq x y z
N MET A 1 -1.31 52.01 3.88
CA MET A 1 -0.67 50.69 3.64
C MET A 1 -1.25 50.13 2.34
N GLY A 2 -0.43 49.66 1.41
CA GLY A 2 -0.89 49.09 0.14
C GLY A 2 -1.24 47.61 0.28
N SER A 3 -2.09 47.10 -0.61
CA SER A 3 -2.33 45.67 -0.77
C SER A 3 -1.21 45.06 -1.62
N PHE A 4 -0.69 43.92 -1.20
CA PHE A 4 0.31 43.16 -1.94
C PHE A 4 -0.31 41.87 -2.49
N GLN A 5 0.02 41.53 -3.71
CA GLN A 5 -0.42 40.30 -4.37
C GLN A 5 0.78 39.43 -4.71
N TYR A 6 0.69 38.13 -4.38
CA TYR A 6 1.69 37.16 -4.81
C TYR A 6 1.54 36.87 -6.32
N THR A 7 2.65 36.93 -7.03
CA THR A 7 2.71 36.53 -8.45
C THR A 7 2.99 35.03 -8.63
N VAL A 8 3.42 34.37 -7.57
CA VAL A 8 3.64 32.92 -7.49
C VAL A 8 2.94 32.37 -6.26
N MET A 9 2.58 31.10 -6.29
CA MET A 9 1.92 30.42 -5.16
C MET A 9 2.93 30.22 -4.02
N PRO A 10 2.75 30.90 -2.86
CA PRO A 10 3.67 30.75 -1.74
C PRO A 10 3.50 29.42 -1.01
N PHE A 11 4.57 29.00 -0.32
CA PHE A 11 4.49 27.86 0.59
C PHE A 11 3.51 28.11 1.75
N GLY A 12 2.90 27.05 2.26
CA GLY A 12 2.00 27.09 3.42
C GLY A 12 0.51 27.28 3.08
N LEU A 13 0.15 27.48 1.81
CA LEU A 13 -1.26 27.48 1.42
C LEU A 13 -1.82 26.04 1.47
N LYS A 14 -2.97 25.90 2.12
CA LYS A 14 -3.61 24.58 2.37
C LYS A 14 -3.96 23.81 1.09
N ASN A 15 -4.29 24.51 0.00
CA ASN A 15 -4.66 23.93 -1.30
C ASN A 15 -3.51 23.93 -2.33
N ALA A 16 -2.33 24.44 -1.98
CA ALA A 16 -1.18 24.49 -2.89
C ALA A 16 -0.78 23.11 -3.44
N PRO A 17 -0.67 22.04 -2.63
CA PRO A 17 -0.32 20.71 -3.15
C PRO A 17 -1.34 20.18 -4.17
N ALA A 18 -2.63 20.40 -3.95
CA ALA A 18 -3.68 19.97 -4.87
C ALA A 18 -3.65 20.72 -6.21
N ILE A 19 -3.33 22.02 -6.19
CA ILE A 19 -3.18 22.82 -7.40
C ILE A 19 -1.95 22.39 -8.16
N PHE A 20 -0.80 22.22 -7.48
CA PHE A 20 0.44 21.73 -8.10
C PHE A 20 0.25 20.37 -8.75
N SER A 21 -0.37 19.41 -8.05
CA SER A 21 -0.66 18.08 -8.59
C SER A 21 -1.50 18.15 -9.88
N ARG A 22 -2.51 19.01 -9.94
CA ARG A 22 -3.30 19.20 -11.18
C ARG A 22 -2.49 19.75 -12.33
N VAL A 23 -1.60 20.71 -12.06
CA VAL A 23 -0.68 21.27 -13.08
C VAL A 23 0.25 20.18 -13.61
N VAL A 24 0.85 19.39 -12.72
CA VAL A 24 1.74 18.28 -13.09
C VAL A 24 0.98 17.23 -13.92
N ILE A 25 -0.18 16.77 -13.46
CA ILE A 25 -0.99 15.80 -14.20
C ILE A 25 -1.35 16.34 -15.60
N SER A 26 -1.72 17.60 -15.71
CA SER A 26 -2.03 18.23 -16.99
C SER A 26 -0.80 18.31 -17.91
N ALA A 27 0.35 18.71 -17.38
CA ALA A 27 1.59 18.86 -18.14
C ALA A 27 2.13 17.52 -18.66
N PHE A 28 1.98 16.46 -17.87
CA PHE A 28 2.52 15.12 -18.17
C PHE A 28 1.47 14.10 -18.62
N LYS A 29 0.26 14.52 -18.92
CA LYS A 29 -0.88 13.64 -19.28
C LYS A 29 -0.54 12.59 -20.35
N GLU A 30 0.26 12.96 -21.33
CA GLU A 30 0.65 12.06 -22.43
C GLU A 30 1.66 10.99 -22.03
N TYR A 31 2.39 11.17 -20.90
CA TYR A 31 3.44 10.29 -20.38
C TYR A 31 2.98 9.44 -19.20
N ILE A 32 1.96 9.88 -18.45
CA ILE A 32 1.42 9.16 -17.29
C ILE A 32 0.87 7.80 -17.75
N HIS A 33 1.18 6.75 -17.00
CA HIS A 33 0.89 5.34 -17.26
C HIS A 33 1.60 4.72 -18.48
N LYS A 34 2.49 5.48 -19.17
CA LYS A 34 3.26 4.96 -20.31
C LYS A 34 4.75 4.87 -19.99
N LEU A 35 5.31 5.88 -19.38
CA LEU A 35 6.72 5.96 -19.01
C LEU A 35 6.93 6.69 -17.67
N LEU A 36 5.90 7.30 -17.12
CA LEU A 36 5.94 8.10 -15.89
C LEU A 36 4.74 7.78 -15.00
N GLU A 37 5.00 7.56 -13.72
CA GLU A 37 3.97 7.62 -12.68
C GLU A 37 4.22 8.82 -11.78
N VAL A 38 3.14 9.50 -11.41
CA VAL A 38 3.16 10.69 -10.57
C VAL A 38 2.29 10.47 -9.35
N TYR A 39 2.89 10.59 -8.18
CA TYR A 39 2.17 10.60 -6.91
C TYR A 39 2.64 11.81 -6.07
N PHE A 40 1.88 12.90 -6.12
CA PHE A 40 2.24 14.18 -5.54
C PHE A 40 3.64 14.63 -5.96
N ASP A 41 4.59 14.67 -5.02
CA ASP A 41 5.99 15.09 -5.25
C ASP A 41 6.89 13.95 -5.72
N ASP A 42 6.43 12.68 -5.60
CA ASP A 42 7.18 11.49 -5.98
C ASP A 42 6.85 11.08 -7.42
N TRP A 43 7.84 11.17 -8.30
CA TRP A 43 7.70 10.81 -9.71
C TRP A 43 8.63 9.65 -10.05
N THR A 44 8.11 8.69 -10.76
CA THR A 44 8.87 7.49 -11.14
C THR A 44 8.83 7.29 -12.65
N ILE A 45 10.00 7.29 -13.27
CA ILE A 45 10.15 6.90 -14.66
C ILE A 45 10.43 5.40 -14.70
N PHE A 46 9.65 4.67 -15.49
CA PHE A 46 9.75 3.23 -15.63
C PHE A 46 9.82 2.83 -17.11
N GLY A 47 10.19 1.59 -17.38
CA GLY A 47 10.27 1.03 -18.73
C GLY A 47 11.54 0.20 -18.92
N LEU A 48 11.76 -0.22 -20.17
CA LEU A 48 12.94 -0.99 -20.52
C LEU A 48 14.21 -0.15 -20.42
N LEU A 49 15.29 -0.75 -19.96
CA LEU A 49 16.56 -0.05 -19.76
C LEU A 49 17.05 0.66 -21.03
N LYS A 50 16.88 0.06 -22.21
CA LYS A 50 17.24 0.62 -23.51
C LYS A 50 16.53 1.96 -23.81
N ASP A 51 15.30 2.12 -23.31
CA ASP A 51 14.44 3.27 -23.59
C ASP A 51 14.47 4.29 -22.44
N HIS A 52 15.07 3.91 -21.30
CA HIS A 52 15.01 4.68 -20.06
C HIS A 52 15.62 6.09 -20.21
N ILE A 53 16.77 6.22 -20.89
CA ILE A 53 17.42 7.51 -21.13
C ILE A 53 16.55 8.42 -22.01
N THR A 54 15.87 7.85 -23.00
CA THR A 54 14.94 8.59 -23.85
C THR A 54 13.73 9.07 -23.03
N SER A 55 13.16 8.20 -22.23
CA SER A 55 12.04 8.53 -21.32
C SER A 55 12.42 9.62 -20.32
N LEU A 56 13.63 9.52 -19.73
CA LEU A 56 14.16 10.54 -18.83
C LEU A 56 14.32 11.89 -19.55
N ARG A 57 14.86 11.90 -20.77
CA ARG A 57 15.03 13.14 -21.57
C ARG A 57 13.67 13.78 -21.84
N LEU A 58 12.69 13.01 -22.30
CA LEU A 58 11.33 13.50 -22.55
C LEU A 58 10.71 14.14 -21.31
N MET A 59 10.86 13.51 -20.15
CA MET A 59 10.37 14.06 -18.88
C MET A 59 11.09 15.35 -18.51
N LEU A 60 12.42 15.41 -18.61
CA LEU A 60 13.21 16.62 -18.31
C LEU A 60 12.91 17.77 -19.27
N ASP A 61 12.69 17.51 -20.55
CA ASP A 61 12.32 18.52 -21.53
C ASP A 61 10.93 19.08 -21.22
N LYS A 62 9.99 18.23 -20.77
CA LYS A 62 8.67 18.66 -20.31
C LYS A 62 8.76 19.52 -19.05
N CYS A 63 9.64 19.16 -18.11
CA CYS A 63 9.92 20.01 -16.94
C CYS A 63 10.40 21.40 -17.35
N ARG A 64 11.32 21.49 -18.31
CA ARG A 64 11.82 22.79 -18.85
C ARG A 64 10.70 23.59 -19.50
N GLN A 65 9.88 22.94 -20.32
CA GLN A 65 8.75 23.58 -21.00
C GLN A 65 7.76 24.23 -20.03
N HIS A 66 7.50 23.55 -18.90
CA HIS A 66 6.57 24.02 -17.88
C HIS A 66 7.23 24.72 -16.70
N GLN A 67 8.54 24.99 -16.77
CA GLN A 67 9.33 25.66 -15.72
C GLN A 67 9.24 24.94 -14.36
N ILE A 68 9.16 23.60 -14.37
CA ILE A 68 9.12 22.77 -13.17
C ILE A 68 10.54 22.45 -12.74
N SER A 69 10.92 22.84 -11.52
CA SER A 69 12.25 22.57 -10.96
C SER A 69 12.26 21.26 -10.18
N LEU A 70 13.25 20.41 -10.42
CA LEU A 70 13.47 19.17 -9.70
C LEU A 70 14.59 19.34 -8.68
N ASN A 71 14.45 18.69 -7.52
CA ASN A 71 15.52 18.63 -6.52
C ASN A 71 16.43 17.42 -6.81
N PHE A 72 17.47 17.61 -7.60
CA PHE A 72 18.41 16.55 -7.99
C PHE A 72 19.09 15.84 -6.80
N LYS A 73 19.23 16.50 -5.64
CA LYS A 73 19.78 15.86 -4.44
C LYS A 73 18.87 14.76 -3.85
N LYS A 74 17.57 14.80 -4.19
CA LYS A 74 16.58 13.79 -3.79
C LYS A 74 16.27 12.80 -4.90
N CYS A 75 16.74 13.05 -6.12
CA CYS A 75 16.53 12.14 -7.24
C CYS A 75 17.47 10.94 -7.15
N VAL A 76 16.93 9.78 -7.46
CA VAL A 76 17.71 8.53 -7.58
C VAL A 76 17.66 8.10 -9.03
N PHE A 77 18.82 7.93 -9.67
CA PHE A 77 18.95 7.60 -11.08
C PHE A 77 19.50 6.18 -11.25
N CYS A 78 18.97 5.43 -12.21
CA CYS A 78 19.46 4.11 -12.63
C CYS A 78 19.66 3.12 -11.47
N ALA A 79 18.83 3.20 -10.43
CA ALA A 79 18.92 2.31 -9.28
C ALA A 79 18.33 0.94 -9.60
N PRO A 80 18.96 -0.17 -9.13
CA PRO A 80 18.42 -1.52 -9.28
C PRO A 80 17.20 -1.76 -8.37
N PHE A 81 17.01 -0.93 -7.36
CA PHE A 81 15.84 -0.87 -6.49
C PHE A 81 15.62 0.56 -6.00
N GLY A 82 14.42 0.87 -5.58
CA GLY A 82 14.08 2.17 -5.02
C GLY A 82 13.02 2.07 -3.94
N ILE A 83 13.02 3.05 -3.02
CA ILE A 83 11.94 3.19 -2.04
C ILE A 83 10.88 4.09 -2.68
N LEU A 84 9.70 3.54 -2.90
CA LEU A 84 8.56 4.24 -3.45
C LEU A 84 7.37 4.07 -2.52
N LEU A 85 6.82 5.20 -2.03
CA LEU A 85 5.64 5.20 -1.14
C LEU A 85 5.76 4.18 0.02
N GLY A 86 6.92 4.14 0.69
CA GLY A 86 7.15 3.24 1.82
C GLY A 86 7.27 1.75 1.47
N HIS A 87 7.54 1.44 0.20
CA HIS A 87 7.83 0.10 -0.28
C HIS A 87 9.16 0.08 -1.01
N ILE A 88 9.89 -1.01 -0.93
CA ILE A 88 11.02 -1.28 -1.80
C ILE A 88 10.49 -1.95 -3.06
N VAL A 89 10.76 -1.32 -4.20
CA VAL A 89 10.47 -1.83 -5.54
C VAL A 89 11.78 -2.33 -6.13
N CYS A 90 11.88 -3.59 -6.46
CA CYS A 90 13.08 -4.21 -7.04
C CYS A 90 12.69 -5.26 -8.09
N LYS A 91 13.68 -5.84 -8.76
CA LYS A 91 13.43 -6.84 -9.83
C LYS A 91 12.65 -8.06 -9.30
N GLN A 92 12.87 -8.48 -8.06
CA GLN A 92 12.20 -9.62 -7.45
C GLN A 92 10.74 -9.36 -7.11
N GLY A 93 10.35 -8.11 -6.97
CA GLY A 93 8.99 -7.72 -6.60
C GLY A 93 8.94 -6.54 -5.64
N LEU A 94 7.88 -6.52 -4.86
CA LEU A 94 7.56 -5.48 -3.90
C LEU A 94 7.80 -5.99 -2.47
N MET A 95 8.53 -5.20 -1.67
CA MET A 95 8.78 -5.50 -0.26
C MET A 95 8.35 -4.32 0.61
N MET A 96 8.12 -4.57 1.88
CA MET A 96 7.93 -3.49 2.85
C MET A 96 9.25 -2.78 3.12
N ASP A 97 9.19 -1.46 3.37
CA ASP A 97 10.37 -0.68 3.76
C ASP A 97 10.83 -1.10 5.17
N PRO A 98 12.06 -1.67 5.32
CA PRO A 98 12.57 -2.11 6.61
C PRO A 98 12.65 -0.99 7.66
N ALA A 99 12.92 0.25 7.23
CA ALA A 99 12.98 1.39 8.15
C ALA A 99 11.59 1.68 8.75
N LYS A 100 10.53 1.57 7.95
CA LYS A 100 9.14 1.71 8.44
C LYS A 100 8.74 0.53 9.32
N ILE A 101 9.12 -0.70 8.94
CA ILE A 101 8.85 -1.89 9.73
C ILE A 101 9.54 -1.81 11.09
N ALA A 102 10.79 -1.38 11.15
CA ALA A 102 11.51 -1.20 12.41
C ALA A 102 10.77 -0.24 13.37
N ILE A 103 10.20 0.85 12.85
CA ILE A 103 9.40 1.78 13.66
C ILE A 103 8.14 1.07 14.19
N ILE A 104 7.40 0.33 13.36
CA ILE A 104 6.15 -0.33 13.75
C ILE A 104 6.42 -1.45 14.78
N VAL A 105 7.47 -2.25 14.57
CA VAL A 105 7.85 -3.34 15.49
C VAL A 105 8.22 -2.81 16.88
N ASN A 106 8.84 -1.64 16.95
CA ASN A 106 9.23 -1.00 18.21
C ASN A 106 8.09 -0.19 18.87
N LEU A 107 6.90 -0.10 18.26
CA LEU A 107 5.78 0.58 18.91
C LEU A 107 5.39 -0.14 20.22
N PRO A 108 5.21 0.61 21.32
CA PRO A 108 4.71 0.04 22.56
C PRO A 108 3.24 -0.37 22.42
N PRO A 109 2.73 -1.24 23.30
CA PRO A 109 1.31 -1.55 23.37
C PRO A 109 0.47 -0.29 23.51
N PRO A 110 -0.64 -0.14 22.75
CA PRO A 110 -1.50 1.02 22.84
C PRO A 110 -2.19 1.11 24.22
N THR A 111 -2.18 2.31 24.80
CA THR A 111 -2.87 2.61 26.08
C THR A 111 -4.21 3.33 25.89
N SER A 112 -4.61 3.60 24.66
CA SER A 112 -5.86 4.29 24.33
C SER A 112 -6.40 3.90 22.95
N VAL A 113 -7.70 4.11 22.74
CA VAL A 113 -8.35 3.93 21.42
C VAL A 113 -7.64 4.75 20.32
N ARG A 114 -7.18 5.95 20.64
CA ARG A 114 -6.47 6.82 19.68
C ARG A 114 -5.15 6.17 19.25
N GLN A 115 -4.36 5.70 20.20
CA GLN A 115 -3.09 5.02 19.89
C GLN A 115 -3.33 3.71 19.13
N LEU A 116 -4.35 2.94 19.52
CA LEU A 116 -4.72 1.72 18.80
C LEU A 116 -5.09 2.01 17.34
N ARG A 117 -5.88 3.05 17.08
CA ARG A 117 -6.19 3.47 15.69
C ARG A 117 -4.94 3.85 14.91
N THR A 118 -3.99 4.54 15.55
CA THR A 118 -2.72 4.89 14.92
C THR A 118 -1.91 3.63 14.58
N THR A 119 -1.78 2.69 15.51
CA THR A 119 -1.08 1.41 15.29
C THR A 119 -1.72 0.59 14.16
N LEU A 120 -3.05 0.44 14.19
CA LEU A 120 -3.78 -0.26 13.14
C LEU A 120 -3.73 0.48 11.79
N GLY A 121 -3.63 1.80 11.78
CA GLY A 121 -3.40 2.59 10.57
C GLY A 121 -2.04 2.29 9.93
N HIS A 122 -0.98 2.28 10.74
CA HIS A 122 0.37 1.95 10.26
C HIS A 122 0.47 0.51 9.74
N THR A 123 -0.03 -0.46 10.51
CA THR A 123 0.01 -1.88 10.12
C THR A 123 -0.93 -2.19 8.95
N GLY A 124 -2.09 -1.54 8.90
CA GLY A 124 -3.09 -1.68 7.84
C GLY A 124 -2.61 -1.22 6.46
N TYR A 125 -1.64 -0.29 6.42
CA TYR A 125 -0.99 0.12 5.17
C TYR A 125 -0.30 -1.06 4.48
N TYR A 126 0.30 -1.97 5.25
CA TYR A 126 1.02 -3.15 4.78
C TYR A 126 0.17 -4.43 4.75
N ARG A 127 -1.15 -4.34 4.97
CA ARG A 127 -2.03 -5.51 5.06
C ARG A 127 -1.97 -6.45 3.84
N LYS A 128 -1.60 -5.93 2.66
CA LYS A 128 -1.45 -6.73 1.43
C LYS A 128 -0.29 -7.73 1.46
N PHE A 129 0.64 -7.59 2.41
CA PHE A 129 1.75 -8.52 2.64
C PHE A 129 1.43 -9.58 3.69
N ILE A 130 0.33 -9.45 4.42
CA ILE A 130 0.03 -10.24 5.61
C ILE A 130 -1.18 -11.14 5.36
N LYS A 131 -0.92 -12.45 5.26
CA LYS A 131 -1.99 -13.45 5.19
C LYS A 131 -2.82 -13.40 6.48
N GLY A 132 -4.15 -13.34 6.34
CA GLY A 132 -5.07 -13.37 7.47
C GLY A 132 -5.06 -12.10 8.34
N TYR A 133 -4.66 -10.94 7.83
CA TYR A 133 -4.58 -9.68 8.58
C TYR A 133 -5.84 -9.39 9.41
N ALA A 134 -7.05 -9.56 8.84
CA ALA A 134 -8.31 -9.29 9.53
C ALA A 134 -8.57 -10.24 10.71
N GLN A 135 -8.09 -11.48 10.64
CA GLN A 135 -8.17 -12.45 11.73
C GLN A 135 -7.20 -12.07 12.86
N ILE A 136 -5.96 -11.76 12.51
CA ILE A 136 -4.94 -11.34 13.48
C ILE A 136 -5.36 -10.09 14.23
N THR A 137 -5.92 -9.08 13.53
CA THR A 137 -6.31 -7.81 14.15
C THR A 137 -7.66 -7.85 14.86
N ALA A 138 -8.44 -8.94 14.75
CA ALA A 138 -9.78 -9.03 15.28
C ALA A 138 -9.92 -8.69 16.77
N PRO A 139 -9.05 -9.18 17.71
CA PRO A 139 -9.13 -8.80 19.13
C PRO A 139 -8.91 -7.32 19.36
N MET A 140 -7.92 -6.73 18.69
CA MET A 140 -7.59 -5.30 18.80
C MET A 140 -8.71 -4.42 18.24
N GLU A 141 -9.29 -4.77 17.08
CA GLU A 141 -10.39 -4.01 16.49
C GLU A 141 -11.68 -4.07 17.31
N LYS A 142 -11.89 -5.12 18.13
CA LYS A 142 -12.98 -5.20 19.08
C LYS A 142 -12.94 -4.03 20.07
N GLN A 143 -11.75 -3.59 20.48
CA GLN A 143 -11.54 -2.46 21.39
C GLN A 143 -11.87 -1.09 20.79
N LEU A 144 -12.12 -1.01 19.46
CA LEU A 144 -12.53 0.22 18.79
C LEU A 144 -14.04 0.50 18.83
N LYS A 145 -14.84 -0.44 19.32
CA LYS A 145 -16.31 -0.29 19.41
C LYS A 145 -16.67 0.79 20.44
N LYS A 146 -17.68 1.59 20.13
CA LYS A 146 -18.10 2.73 20.96
C LYS A 146 -18.58 2.32 22.36
N ASP A 147 -19.20 1.15 22.45
CA ASP A 147 -19.86 0.67 23.68
C ASP A 147 -18.92 -0.17 24.56
N ILE A 148 -17.62 -0.25 24.22
CA ILE A 148 -16.65 -1.03 24.99
C ILE A 148 -15.64 -0.07 25.62
N LYS A 149 -15.47 -0.16 26.94
CA LYS A 149 -14.36 0.51 27.63
C LYS A 149 -13.06 -0.09 27.14
N PHE A 150 -12.12 0.79 26.71
CA PHE A 150 -10.83 0.36 26.22
C PHE A 150 -10.08 -0.40 27.31
N GLU A 151 -9.66 -1.62 26.97
CA GLU A 151 -8.85 -2.48 27.82
C GLU A 151 -7.86 -3.25 26.96
N TRP A 152 -6.57 -3.16 27.30
CA TRP A 152 -5.54 -3.91 26.60
C TRP A 152 -5.41 -5.31 27.19
N THR A 153 -6.06 -6.28 26.54
CA THR A 153 -6.12 -7.67 27.02
C THR A 153 -4.91 -8.49 26.55
N PRO A 154 -4.63 -9.64 27.21
CA PRO A 154 -3.60 -10.57 26.73
C PRO A 154 -3.79 -11.03 25.27
N GLU A 155 -5.05 -11.19 24.82
CA GLU A 155 -5.32 -11.51 23.42
C GLU A 155 -4.95 -10.37 22.47
N CYS A 156 -5.13 -9.11 22.90
CA CYS A 156 -4.70 -7.95 22.12
C CYS A 156 -3.17 -7.91 22.02
N GLN A 157 -2.46 -8.22 23.12
CA GLN A 157 -1.00 -8.31 23.11
C GLN A 157 -0.51 -9.42 22.20
N ALA A 158 -1.04 -10.64 22.32
CA ALA A 158 -0.70 -11.75 21.44
C ALA A 158 -0.95 -11.42 19.95
N SER A 159 -2.07 -10.75 19.64
CA SER A 159 -2.39 -10.28 18.29
C SER A 159 -1.36 -9.27 17.76
N LEU A 160 -0.93 -8.34 18.61
CA LEU A 160 0.09 -7.35 18.23
C LEU A 160 1.44 -8.02 17.96
N ASP A 161 1.84 -8.98 18.80
CA ASP A 161 3.11 -9.69 18.67
C ASP A 161 3.13 -10.55 17.40
N ILE A 162 2.07 -11.30 17.11
CA ILE A 162 1.89 -12.03 15.86
C ILE A 162 1.95 -11.08 14.66
N LEU A 163 1.30 -9.93 14.73
CA LEU A 163 1.28 -8.96 13.66
C LEU A 163 2.69 -8.40 13.38
N LYS A 164 3.45 -8.07 14.42
CA LYS A 164 4.85 -7.64 14.33
C LYS A 164 5.74 -8.70 13.70
N GLU A 165 5.61 -9.96 14.13
CA GLU A 165 6.32 -11.10 13.54
C GLU A 165 6.00 -11.26 12.05
N LYS A 166 4.72 -11.24 11.68
CA LYS A 166 4.28 -11.34 10.28
C LYS A 166 4.78 -10.20 9.41
N MET A 167 4.99 -9.01 9.97
CA MET A 167 5.58 -7.88 9.24
C MET A 167 7.07 -8.07 8.99
N VAL A 168 7.80 -8.66 9.94
CA VAL A 168 9.24 -8.95 9.78
C VAL A 168 9.46 -10.10 8.79
N THR A 169 8.60 -11.11 8.81
CA THR A 169 8.71 -12.33 7.98
C THR A 169 7.88 -12.29 6.71
N ALA A 170 7.38 -11.11 6.33
CA ALA A 170 6.51 -10.98 5.18
C ALA A 170 7.21 -11.38 3.87
N PRO A 171 6.50 -12.08 2.96
CA PRO A 171 7.04 -12.48 1.69
C PRO A 171 7.27 -11.28 0.76
N ILE A 172 8.14 -11.45 -0.22
CA ILE A 172 8.20 -10.58 -1.39
C ILE A 172 6.95 -10.83 -2.22
N LEU A 173 6.21 -9.77 -2.53
CA LEU A 173 5.08 -9.85 -3.45
C LEU A 173 5.60 -9.70 -4.88
N VAL A 174 5.30 -10.66 -5.74
CA VAL A 174 5.73 -10.59 -7.14
C VAL A 174 4.89 -9.56 -7.92
N PHE A 175 5.48 -8.97 -8.95
CA PHE A 175 4.69 -8.14 -9.88
C PHE A 175 3.85 -9.03 -10.78
N PRO A 176 2.61 -8.61 -11.11
CA PRO A 176 1.75 -9.37 -12.00
C PRO A 176 2.32 -9.40 -13.41
N ASP A 177 2.34 -10.57 -14.01
CA ASP A 177 2.58 -10.78 -15.45
C ASP A 177 1.21 -10.94 -16.15
N TRP A 178 0.80 -9.94 -16.89
CA TRP A 178 -0.51 -9.91 -17.56
C TRP A 178 -0.67 -10.94 -18.67
N ASN A 179 0.40 -11.64 -19.05
CA ASN A 179 0.35 -12.72 -20.03
C ASN A 179 0.17 -14.10 -19.39
N LYS A 180 0.15 -14.18 -18.05
CA LYS A 180 -0.05 -15.41 -17.29
C LYS A 180 -1.41 -15.42 -16.60
N GLU A 181 -1.89 -16.62 -16.34
CA GLU A 181 -3.10 -16.82 -15.55
C GLU A 181 -2.90 -16.37 -14.10
N PHE A 182 -3.96 -15.83 -13.51
CA PHE A 182 -4.02 -15.47 -12.11
C PHE A 182 -4.69 -16.60 -11.33
N HIS A 183 -4.08 -16.98 -10.23
CA HIS A 183 -4.64 -17.95 -9.28
C HIS A 183 -5.20 -17.19 -8.08
N VAL A 184 -6.46 -17.48 -7.74
CA VAL A 184 -7.13 -16.88 -6.60
C VAL A 184 -7.41 -17.99 -5.58
N HIS A 185 -6.71 -17.94 -4.46
CA HIS A 185 -6.97 -18.85 -3.34
C HIS A 185 -7.88 -18.15 -2.33
N VAL A 186 -8.96 -18.81 -1.98
CA VAL A 186 -9.92 -18.31 -0.99
C VAL A 186 -9.95 -19.26 0.21
N ASP A 187 -10.15 -18.69 1.38
CA ASP A 187 -10.32 -19.41 2.64
C ASP A 187 -11.34 -18.67 3.51
N ALA A 188 -12.30 -19.39 4.05
CA ALA A 188 -13.37 -18.83 4.85
C ALA A 188 -13.41 -19.48 6.25
N SER A 189 -13.21 -18.66 7.28
CA SER A 189 -13.40 -19.07 8.66
C SER A 189 -14.77 -18.67 9.18
N SER A 190 -15.05 -18.97 10.45
CA SER A 190 -16.28 -18.52 11.14
C SER A 190 -16.34 -17.00 11.38
N ILE A 191 -15.22 -16.29 11.22
CA ILE A 191 -15.11 -14.86 11.57
C ILE A 191 -14.54 -13.99 10.46
N THR A 192 -13.79 -14.59 9.52
CA THR A 192 -13.08 -13.83 8.48
C THR A 192 -13.06 -14.57 7.14
N LEU A 193 -12.92 -13.80 6.07
CA LEU A 193 -12.54 -14.28 4.75
C LEU A 193 -11.08 -13.94 4.49
N GLY A 194 -10.32 -14.92 3.98
CA GLY A 194 -8.93 -14.77 3.56
C GLY A 194 -8.79 -15.03 2.06
N ILE A 195 -7.96 -14.23 1.38
CA ILE A 195 -7.74 -14.34 -0.05
C ILE A 195 -6.27 -14.13 -0.35
N VAL A 196 -5.77 -14.90 -1.31
CA VAL A 196 -4.45 -14.70 -1.92
C VAL A 196 -4.63 -14.62 -3.43
N LEU A 197 -4.17 -13.52 -4.02
CA LEU A 197 -3.95 -13.43 -5.45
C LEU A 197 -2.51 -13.86 -5.72
N ALA A 198 -2.31 -14.80 -6.61
CA ALA A 198 -1.00 -15.38 -6.93
C ALA A 198 -0.84 -15.66 -8.42
N GLN A 199 0.36 -15.95 -8.84
CA GLN A 199 0.70 -16.49 -10.16
C GLN A 199 1.77 -17.57 -10.03
N SER A 200 1.72 -18.56 -10.92
CA SER A 200 2.76 -19.57 -10.99
C SER A 200 4.11 -18.99 -11.38
N GLY A 201 5.11 -19.32 -10.57
CA GLY A 201 6.50 -18.97 -10.76
C GLY A 201 7.38 -20.17 -11.12
N GLU A 202 8.66 -20.10 -10.78
CA GLU A 202 9.60 -21.19 -10.98
C GLU A 202 9.17 -22.44 -10.18
N GLY A 203 9.26 -23.61 -10.79
CA GLY A 203 8.87 -24.88 -10.16
C GLY A 203 7.37 -25.11 -10.03
N ASN A 204 6.54 -24.34 -10.75
CA ASN A 204 5.07 -24.43 -10.71
C ASN A 204 4.49 -24.14 -9.30
N ILE A 205 5.20 -23.31 -8.53
CA ILE A 205 4.79 -22.86 -7.21
C ILE A 205 4.14 -21.47 -7.34
N ASP A 206 3.01 -21.29 -6.67
CA ASP A 206 2.31 -20.02 -6.66
C ASP A 206 3.03 -18.99 -5.77
N HIS A 207 3.40 -17.88 -6.38
CA HIS A 207 3.97 -16.72 -5.71
C HIS A 207 2.90 -15.66 -5.44
N PRO A 208 2.80 -15.13 -4.23
CA PRO A 208 1.77 -14.15 -3.89
C PRO A 208 2.02 -12.80 -4.57
N ILE A 209 0.97 -12.24 -5.16
CA ILE A 209 0.90 -10.85 -5.65
C ILE A 209 0.31 -9.97 -4.57
N SER A 210 -0.72 -10.43 -3.87
CA SER A 210 -1.38 -9.68 -2.81
C SER A 210 -2.19 -10.59 -1.90
N PHE A 211 -2.19 -10.28 -0.61
CA PHE A 211 -3.14 -10.84 0.35
C PHE A 211 -4.29 -9.87 0.57
N ALA A 212 -5.49 -10.41 0.78
CA ALA A 212 -6.64 -9.66 1.23
C ALA A 212 -7.40 -10.44 2.30
N SER A 213 -8.02 -9.73 3.22
CA SER A 213 -8.90 -10.34 4.22
C SER A 213 -9.89 -9.32 4.75
N ARG A 214 -11.07 -9.80 5.17
CA ARG A 214 -12.05 -8.99 5.88
C ARG A 214 -12.80 -9.81 6.93
N LYS A 215 -13.36 -9.15 7.93
CA LYS A 215 -14.27 -9.78 8.87
C LYS A 215 -15.62 -10.02 8.22
N LEU A 216 -16.28 -11.08 8.67
CA LEU A 216 -17.68 -11.33 8.39
C LEU A 216 -18.54 -10.34 9.19
N SER A 217 -19.59 -9.82 8.58
CA SER A 217 -20.64 -9.09 9.25
C SER A 217 -21.46 -10.03 10.18
N THR A 218 -22.29 -9.46 11.04
CA THR A 218 -23.12 -10.26 11.94
C THR A 218 -24.05 -11.22 11.17
N ALA A 219 -24.62 -10.79 10.05
CA ALA A 219 -25.45 -11.62 9.19
C ALA A 219 -24.64 -12.75 8.52
N GLU A 220 -23.49 -12.43 7.94
CA GLU A 220 -22.63 -13.38 7.23
C GLU A 220 -22.05 -14.48 8.14
N LYS A 221 -21.93 -14.24 9.44
CA LYS A 221 -21.52 -15.26 10.40
C LYS A 221 -22.53 -16.41 10.55
N ASN A 222 -23.79 -16.17 10.19
CA ASN A 222 -24.83 -17.18 10.20
C ASN A 222 -24.88 -18.01 8.90
N TYR A 223 -24.08 -17.66 7.91
CA TYR A 223 -23.97 -18.41 6.67
C TYR A 223 -23.36 -19.79 6.92
N THR A 224 -23.76 -20.76 6.14
CA THR A 224 -23.14 -22.08 6.09
C THR A 224 -21.69 -21.97 5.60
N MET A 225 -20.89 -23.03 5.73
CA MET A 225 -19.50 -23.04 5.24
C MET A 225 -19.46 -22.77 3.74
N THR A 226 -20.30 -23.45 2.96
CA THR A 226 -20.38 -23.29 1.50
C THR A 226 -20.76 -21.87 1.08
N GLU A 227 -21.70 -21.24 1.77
CA GLU A 227 -22.08 -19.86 1.52
C GLU A 227 -20.95 -18.88 1.84
N ARG A 228 -20.18 -19.12 2.90
CA ARG A 228 -19.00 -18.32 3.23
C ARG A 228 -17.88 -18.48 2.22
N GLU A 229 -17.64 -19.68 1.71
CA GLU A 229 -16.69 -19.94 0.63
C GLU A 229 -17.12 -19.23 -0.66
N GLY A 230 -18.41 -19.33 -1.03
CA GLY A 230 -18.96 -18.57 -2.16
C GLY A 230 -18.83 -17.05 -1.98
N LEU A 231 -19.08 -16.56 -0.76
CA LEU A 231 -18.88 -15.15 -0.43
C LEU A 231 -17.41 -14.73 -0.53
N ALA A 232 -16.48 -15.61 -0.17
CA ALA A 232 -15.04 -15.35 -0.31
C ALA A 232 -14.62 -15.22 -1.79
N MET A 233 -15.19 -16.04 -2.68
CA MET A 233 -14.98 -15.93 -4.13
C MET A 233 -15.50 -14.60 -4.68
N VAL A 234 -16.72 -14.21 -4.31
CA VAL A 234 -17.32 -12.93 -4.71
C VAL A 234 -16.46 -11.75 -4.22
N TYR A 235 -16.04 -11.80 -2.95
CA TYR A 235 -15.17 -10.77 -2.38
C TYR A 235 -13.81 -10.71 -3.09
N ALA A 236 -13.25 -11.84 -3.48
CA ALA A 236 -12.00 -11.89 -4.24
C ALA A 236 -12.11 -11.16 -5.58
N LEU A 237 -13.16 -11.46 -6.37
CA LEU A 237 -13.43 -10.82 -7.66
C LEU A 237 -13.73 -9.32 -7.56
N GLN A 238 -14.28 -8.86 -6.43
CA GLN A 238 -14.51 -7.44 -6.18
C GLN A 238 -13.25 -6.71 -5.73
N LYS A 239 -12.30 -7.44 -5.15
CA LYS A 239 -11.11 -6.88 -4.55
C LYS A 239 -9.96 -6.74 -5.55
N PHE A 240 -9.87 -7.64 -6.48
CA PHE A 240 -8.84 -7.75 -7.50
C PHE A 240 -9.41 -7.60 -8.92
#